data_0629416f0d1e9fadbe06e5cefcabb1b6
#
_entry.id   0629416f0d1e9fadbe06e5cefcabb1b6
#
_cell.length_a   1.000
_cell.length_b   1.000
_cell.length_c   1.000
_cell.angle_alpha   90.00
_cell.angle_beta   90.00
_cell.angle_gamma   90.00
#
_symmetry.space_group_name_H-M   'P 1'
#
loop_
_entity.id
_entity.type
_entity.pdbx_description
1 polymer ?
#
loop_
_entity_poly.entity_id
_entity_poly.type
_entity_poly.pdbx_seq_one_letter_code
_entity_poly.pdbx_strand_id
1 'polypeptide(L)'
;MFRKLGANSKLGEMAGSRISYTRLVSQFGQVLRNDHLVLSVLALFVGCLTGVAVALFREFVALVQFATFQAEVERISSFAAELPWWHVVSVPMLGGLLVGVITYRYLPGRRPHNVPDVIEANALRGGRMSPRVGLVAALVSGLSIGAGASVGREGPAVHLGASLSSWIGRRLHLSRSLTRTLLGCGVASAVAASFNAPIAGALFANEVVVGHYALKAFAPIVISSVAGTAISRAWFGDFPAFTFDTGIIASFWEFPAFVILGILSGVLAIVFMRSIGFANRIARAIPIPLWSRPALGGLILGGIAL
;
A
#
# COMPACT_ATOMS: atom_id res chain seq x y z
N MET A 1 68.62 -36.37 15.49
CA MET A 1 68.10 -35.96 14.16
C MET A 1 66.58 -36.18 14.09
N PHE A 2 65.78 -35.73 15.04
CA PHE A 2 64.30 -35.82 15.03
C PHE A 2 63.70 -34.66 15.89
N ARG A 3 63.75 -33.40 15.39
CA ARG A 3 63.07 -32.29 16.08
C ARG A 3 62.71 -31.12 15.17
N LYS A 4 62.32 -31.38 13.89
CA LYS A 4 61.90 -30.34 12.92
C LYS A 4 60.59 -30.65 12.15
N LEU A 5 59.81 -31.66 12.52
CA LEU A 5 58.58 -32.03 11.79
C LEU A 5 57.28 -31.53 12.44
N GLY A 6 57.29 -30.92 13.63
CA GLY A 6 56.07 -30.47 14.31
C GLY A 6 55.65 -29.00 14.10
N ALA A 7 56.52 -28.17 13.52
CA ALA A 7 56.25 -26.72 13.39
C ALA A 7 55.53 -26.33 12.07
N ASN A 8 55.63 -27.17 11.02
CA ASN A 8 55.05 -26.86 9.73
C ASN A 8 53.56 -27.21 9.59
N SER A 9 53.02 -28.11 10.43
CA SER A 9 51.58 -28.47 10.35
C SER A 9 50.68 -27.37 10.92
N LYS A 10 51.08 -26.71 12.01
CA LYS A 10 50.31 -25.62 12.63
C LYS A 10 50.32 -24.31 11.83
N LEU A 11 51.38 -24.05 11.05
CA LEU A 11 51.47 -22.91 10.15
C LEU A 11 50.61 -23.10 8.91
N GLY A 12 50.44 -24.33 8.44
CA GLY A 12 49.55 -24.68 7.31
C GLY A 12 48.07 -24.55 7.67
N GLU A 13 47.67 -24.96 8.87
CA GLU A 13 46.28 -24.83 9.34
C GLU A 13 45.88 -23.37 9.60
N MET A 14 46.79 -22.55 10.18
CA MET A 14 46.55 -21.13 10.38
C MET A 14 46.52 -20.31 9.06
N ALA A 15 47.27 -20.72 8.04
CA ALA A 15 47.21 -20.12 6.70
C ALA A 15 45.94 -20.51 5.95
N GLY A 16 45.47 -21.76 6.10
CA GLY A 16 44.22 -22.24 5.51
C GLY A 16 42.98 -21.53 6.08
N SER A 17 42.97 -21.27 7.39
CA SER A 17 41.85 -20.54 8.03
C SER A 17 41.79 -19.05 7.64
N ARG A 18 42.95 -18.39 7.50
CA ARG A 18 43.01 -16.98 7.03
C ARG A 18 42.61 -16.83 5.59
N ILE A 19 42.93 -17.78 4.70
CA ILE A 19 42.52 -17.79 3.32
C ILE A 19 41.01 -18.00 3.18
N SER A 20 40.40 -18.79 4.06
CA SER A 20 38.95 -19.01 4.11
C SER A 20 38.20 -17.74 4.53
N TYR A 21 38.67 -17.03 5.59
CA TYR A 21 38.08 -15.79 6.06
C TYR A 21 38.21 -14.64 5.03
N THR A 22 39.35 -14.49 4.40
CA THR A 22 39.55 -13.45 3.37
C THR A 22 38.73 -13.75 2.10
N ARG A 23 38.56 -15.01 1.72
CA ARG A 23 37.65 -15.40 0.63
C ARG A 23 36.18 -15.13 0.99
N LEU A 24 35.74 -15.44 2.18
CA LEU A 24 34.39 -15.13 2.66
C LEU A 24 34.16 -13.61 2.68
N VAL A 25 35.07 -12.84 3.21
CA VAL A 25 34.97 -11.36 3.24
C VAL A 25 35.00 -10.76 1.84
N SER A 26 35.82 -11.30 0.92
CA SER A 26 35.86 -10.83 -0.47
C SER A 26 34.60 -11.24 -1.25
N GLN A 27 34.04 -12.43 -1.01
CA GLN A 27 32.77 -12.87 -1.57
C GLN A 27 31.59 -12.03 -1.01
N PHE A 28 31.58 -11.73 0.29
CA PHE A 28 30.62 -10.79 0.87
C PHE A 28 30.78 -9.37 0.28
N GLY A 29 32.00 -8.90 0.07
CA GLY A 29 32.27 -7.62 -0.59
C GLY A 29 31.83 -7.60 -2.07
N GLN A 30 31.93 -8.71 -2.80
CA GLN A 30 31.42 -8.83 -4.16
C GLN A 30 29.89 -8.95 -4.20
N VAL A 31 29.27 -9.62 -3.25
CA VAL A 31 27.81 -9.71 -3.09
C VAL A 31 27.23 -8.33 -2.74
N LEU A 32 27.87 -7.58 -1.86
CA LEU A 32 27.48 -6.19 -1.54
C LEU A 32 27.72 -5.20 -2.67
N ARG A 33 28.59 -5.51 -3.63
CA ARG A 33 28.80 -4.73 -4.87
C ARG A 33 27.82 -5.09 -5.99
N ASN A 34 26.98 -6.11 -5.79
CA ASN A 34 26.02 -6.52 -6.78
C ASN A 34 24.68 -5.82 -6.47
N ASP A 35 24.44 -4.66 -7.09
CA ASP A 35 23.25 -3.83 -6.91
C ASP A 35 21.94 -4.64 -6.98
N HIS A 36 21.93 -5.73 -7.74
CA HIS A 36 20.76 -6.60 -7.88
C HIS A 36 20.47 -7.43 -6.63
N LEU A 37 21.50 -7.99 -5.98
CA LEU A 37 21.31 -8.78 -4.74
C LEU A 37 20.92 -7.88 -3.58
N VAL A 38 21.59 -6.74 -3.44
CA VAL A 38 21.25 -5.74 -2.41
C VAL A 38 19.81 -5.27 -2.57
N LEU A 39 19.41 -4.97 -3.81
CA LEU A 39 18.06 -4.52 -4.09
C LEU A 39 17.01 -5.60 -3.83
N SER A 40 17.31 -6.89 -4.12
CA SER A 40 16.41 -8.01 -3.84
C SER A 40 16.22 -8.24 -2.33
N VAL A 41 17.29 -8.15 -1.54
CA VAL A 41 17.21 -8.25 -0.07
C VAL A 41 16.42 -7.07 0.51
N LEU A 42 16.69 -5.86 0.02
CA LEU A 42 15.93 -4.67 0.43
C LEU A 42 14.46 -4.77 0.03
N ALA A 43 14.16 -5.32 -1.15
CA ALA A 43 12.81 -5.55 -1.61
C ALA A 43 12.05 -6.53 -0.71
N LEU A 44 12.69 -7.62 -0.31
CA LEU A 44 12.13 -8.57 0.64
C LEU A 44 11.82 -7.88 1.99
N PHE A 45 12.78 -7.14 2.53
CA PHE A 45 12.60 -6.42 3.78
C PHE A 45 11.48 -5.36 3.71
N VAL A 46 11.48 -4.55 2.64
CA VAL A 46 10.42 -3.55 2.38
C VAL A 46 9.07 -4.23 2.18
N GLY A 47 9.04 -5.39 1.49
CA GLY A 47 7.84 -6.17 1.31
C GLY A 47 7.22 -6.63 2.62
N CYS A 48 8.01 -7.23 3.49
CA CYS A 48 7.57 -7.64 4.83
C CYS A 48 7.11 -6.44 5.67
N LEU A 49 7.91 -5.37 5.73
CA LEU A 49 7.59 -4.17 6.51
C LEU A 49 6.28 -3.51 6.02
N THR A 50 6.10 -3.41 4.71
CA THR A 50 4.88 -2.84 4.12
C THR A 50 3.69 -3.77 4.36
N GLY A 51 3.86 -5.10 4.23
CA GLY A 51 2.82 -6.07 4.55
C GLY A 51 2.31 -5.92 5.98
N VAL A 52 3.23 -5.82 6.97
CA VAL A 52 2.87 -5.54 8.37
C VAL A 52 2.17 -4.18 8.51
N ALA A 53 2.68 -3.12 7.87
CA ALA A 53 2.07 -1.79 7.94
C ALA A 53 0.63 -1.78 7.37
N VAL A 54 0.37 -2.53 6.30
CA VAL A 54 -0.97 -2.69 5.71
C VAL A 54 -1.86 -3.52 6.62
N ALA A 55 -1.34 -4.58 7.25
CA ALA A 55 -2.09 -5.37 8.22
C ALA A 55 -2.53 -4.50 9.41
N LEU A 56 -1.59 -3.73 9.99
CA LEU A 56 -1.90 -2.79 11.07
C LEU A 56 -2.90 -1.70 10.65
N PHE A 57 -2.81 -1.24 9.40
CA PHE A 57 -3.79 -0.28 8.86
C PHE A 57 -5.20 -0.89 8.77
N ARG A 58 -5.32 -2.15 8.35
CA ARG A 58 -6.61 -2.87 8.32
C ARG A 58 -7.18 -3.06 9.73
N GLU A 59 -6.35 -3.48 10.69
CA GLU A 59 -6.76 -3.58 12.10
C GLU A 59 -7.20 -2.23 12.67
N PHE A 60 -6.49 -1.15 12.32
CA PHE A 60 -6.89 0.19 12.73
C PHE A 60 -8.26 0.58 12.16
N VAL A 61 -8.53 0.29 10.90
CA VAL A 61 -9.86 0.51 10.30
C VAL A 61 -10.92 -0.30 11.05
N ALA A 62 -10.67 -1.59 11.30
CA ALA A 62 -11.59 -2.46 12.03
C ALA A 62 -11.85 -1.96 13.46
N LEU A 63 -10.80 -1.51 14.16
CA LEU A 63 -10.91 -0.90 15.50
C LEU A 63 -11.82 0.34 15.49
N VAL A 64 -11.64 1.22 14.50
CA VAL A 64 -12.50 2.42 14.38
C VAL A 64 -13.94 2.02 14.04
N GLN A 65 -14.16 1.03 13.15
CA GLN A 65 -15.49 0.51 12.83
C GLN A 65 -16.17 -0.10 14.04
N PHE A 66 -15.44 -0.87 14.83
CA PHE A 66 -15.97 -1.42 16.09
C PHE A 66 -16.36 -0.31 17.09
N ALA A 67 -15.50 0.69 17.24
CA ALA A 67 -15.74 1.81 18.15
C ALA A 67 -16.94 2.69 17.71
N THR A 68 -17.19 2.79 16.40
CA THR A 68 -18.21 3.68 15.84
C THR A 68 -19.55 2.99 15.60
N PHE A 69 -19.53 1.76 15.07
CA PHE A 69 -20.73 1.04 14.65
C PHE A 69 -20.92 -0.30 15.39
N GLN A 70 -20.00 -0.67 16.30
CA GLN A 70 -19.95 -1.98 16.97
C GLN A 70 -19.93 -3.16 15.96
N ALA A 71 -19.44 -2.89 14.76
CA ALA A 71 -19.36 -3.88 13.69
C ALA A 71 -18.11 -4.74 13.85
N GLU A 72 -18.28 -6.04 14.02
CA GLU A 72 -17.17 -7.01 14.10
C GLU A 72 -16.64 -7.44 12.72
N VAL A 73 -17.34 -7.08 11.65
CA VAL A 73 -17.05 -7.51 10.27
C VAL A 73 -17.09 -6.30 9.34
N GLU A 74 -16.37 -6.35 8.22
CA GLU A 74 -16.31 -5.31 7.19
C GLU A 74 -17.70 -4.91 6.57
N ARG A 75 -18.79 -5.55 6.97
CA ARG A 75 -20.18 -5.29 6.49
C ARG A 75 -20.92 -4.32 7.41
N ILE A 76 -20.54 -3.05 7.36
CA ILE A 76 -21.19 -2.00 8.19
C ILE A 76 -22.69 -1.90 7.91
N SER A 77 -23.15 -2.15 6.68
CA SER A 77 -24.55 -1.99 6.29
C SER A 77 -25.53 -2.86 7.11
N SER A 78 -25.13 -4.08 7.46
CA SER A 78 -25.99 -4.98 8.27
C SER A 78 -26.15 -4.49 9.71
N PHE A 79 -25.12 -3.91 10.28
CA PHE A 79 -25.15 -3.37 11.66
C PHE A 79 -25.78 -1.98 11.73
N ALA A 80 -25.58 -1.16 10.69
CA ALA A 80 -26.16 0.18 10.63
C ALA A 80 -27.71 0.17 10.63
N ALA A 81 -28.30 -0.88 10.06
CA ALA A 81 -29.77 -1.04 10.04
C ALA A 81 -30.39 -1.25 11.44
N GLU A 82 -29.63 -1.71 12.43
CA GLU A 82 -30.07 -1.91 13.80
C GLU A 82 -29.86 -0.69 14.71
N LEU A 83 -29.10 0.30 14.21
CA LEU A 83 -28.73 1.48 14.99
C LEU A 83 -29.78 2.60 14.86
N PRO A 84 -29.95 3.44 15.89
CA PRO A 84 -30.87 4.57 15.83
C PRO A 84 -30.42 5.55 14.72
N TRP A 85 -31.39 6.15 14.03
CA TRP A 85 -31.15 7.06 12.90
C TRP A 85 -30.16 8.20 13.22
N TRP A 86 -30.20 8.75 14.43
CA TRP A 86 -29.29 9.83 14.84
C TRP A 86 -27.83 9.34 14.92
N HIS A 87 -27.59 8.06 15.24
CA HIS A 87 -26.26 7.49 15.28
C HIS A 87 -25.71 7.33 13.86
N VAL A 88 -26.51 6.79 12.93
CA VAL A 88 -26.14 6.61 11.52
C VAL A 88 -25.77 7.95 10.86
N VAL A 89 -26.40 9.04 11.26
CA VAL A 89 -26.11 10.40 10.72
C VAL A 89 -24.94 11.06 11.46
N SER A 90 -24.90 10.98 12.79
CA SER A 90 -23.91 11.70 13.59
C SER A 90 -22.50 11.14 13.46
N VAL A 91 -22.32 9.83 13.34
CA VAL A 91 -21.00 9.20 13.28
C VAL A 91 -20.23 9.62 12.02
N PRO A 92 -20.75 9.55 10.78
CA PRO A 92 -20.05 10.02 9.60
C PRO A 92 -19.81 11.54 9.62
N MET A 93 -20.74 12.32 10.19
CA MET A 93 -20.59 13.77 10.33
C MET A 93 -19.43 14.13 11.27
N LEU A 94 -19.39 13.56 12.47
CA LEU A 94 -18.33 13.80 13.45
C LEU A 94 -16.98 13.23 12.99
N GLY A 95 -17.00 12.03 12.39
CA GLY A 95 -15.83 11.42 11.76
C GLY A 95 -15.27 12.31 10.64
N GLY A 96 -16.14 12.82 9.78
CA GLY A 96 -15.77 13.78 8.73
C GLY A 96 -15.18 15.07 9.30
N LEU A 97 -15.72 15.59 10.41
CA LEU A 97 -15.20 16.77 11.10
C LEU A 97 -13.77 16.51 11.61
N LEU A 98 -13.56 15.40 12.30
CA LEU A 98 -12.27 15.00 12.84
C LEU A 98 -11.23 14.83 11.71
N VAL A 99 -11.59 14.11 10.65
CA VAL A 99 -10.79 13.94 9.43
C VAL A 99 -10.43 15.28 8.80
N GLY A 100 -11.40 16.20 8.71
CA GLY A 100 -11.19 17.54 8.15
C GLY A 100 -10.20 18.37 8.96
N VAL A 101 -10.32 18.37 10.29
CA VAL A 101 -9.41 19.09 11.21
C VAL A 101 -8.00 18.51 11.12
N ILE A 102 -7.84 17.20 11.18
CA ILE A 102 -6.52 16.54 11.09
C ILE A 102 -5.86 16.81 9.73
N THR A 103 -6.63 16.68 8.63
CA THR A 103 -6.16 16.96 7.27
C THR A 103 -5.69 18.43 7.15
N TYR A 104 -6.49 19.36 7.64
CA TYR A 104 -6.17 20.79 7.59
C TYR A 104 -4.91 21.13 8.38
N ARG A 105 -4.69 20.48 9.52
CA ARG A 105 -3.60 20.80 10.48
C ARG A 105 -2.28 20.10 10.15
N TYR A 106 -2.32 18.88 9.61
CA TYR A 106 -1.15 18.02 9.53
C TYR A 106 -0.76 17.59 8.10
N LEU A 107 -1.69 17.65 7.12
CA LEU A 107 -1.36 17.25 5.75
C LEU A 107 -0.96 18.45 4.89
N PRO A 108 0.13 18.31 4.10
CA PRO A 108 0.54 19.33 3.15
C PRO A 108 -0.56 19.60 2.11
N GLY A 109 -0.73 20.87 1.74
CA GLY A 109 -1.78 21.26 0.79
C GLY A 109 -3.21 21.12 1.34
N ARG A 110 -3.38 20.73 2.62
CA ARG A 110 -4.69 20.60 3.29
C ARG A 110 -5.66 19.70 2.53
N ARG A 111 -5.13 18.65 1.94
CA ARG A 111 -5.87 17.67 1.13
C ARG A 111 -5.44 16.22 1.46
N PRO A 112 -6.32 15.23 1.22
CA PRO A 112 -5.91 13.83 1.33
C PRO A 112 -4.84 13.49 0.29
N HIS A 113 -3.96 12.55 0.66
CA HIS A 113 -2.89 12.05 -0.19
C HIS A 113 -3.16 10.60 -0.59
N ASN A 114 -2.99 10.30 -1.87
CA ASN A 114 -3.33 9.02 -2.48
C ASN A 114 -2.30 8.61 -3.56
N VAL A 115 -2.65 7.62 -4.39
CA VAL A 115 -1.83 7.10 -5.49
C VAL A 115 -1.28 8.20 -6.43
N PRO A 116 -2.02 9.25 -6.84
CA PRO A 116 -1.47 10.33 -7.65
C PRO A 116 -0.23 11.00 -7.04
N ASP A 117 -0.20 11.17 -5.71
CA ASP A 117 0.97 11.74 -5.02
C ASP A 117 2.20 10.82 -5.09
N VAL A 118 1.98 9.51 -5.13
CA VAL A 118 3.03 8.50 -5.30
C VAL A 118 3.59 8.55 -6.72
N ILE A 119 2.72 8.64 -7.72
CA ILE A 119 3.09 8.79 -9.13
C ILE A 119 3.91 10.07 -9.33
N GLU A 120 3.43 11.19 -8.80
CA GLU A 120 4.14 12.47 -8.85
C GLU A 120 5.52 12.38 -8.17
N ALA A 121 5.60 11.77 -6.98
CA ALA A 121 6.86 11.60 -6.25
C ALA A 121 7.85 10.73 -7.04
N ASN A 122 7.38 9.67 -7.69
CA ASN A 122 8.20 8.82 -8.53
C ASN A 122 8.70 9.56 -9.77
N ALA A 123 7.82 10.27 -10.47
CA ALA A 123 8.14 10.96 -11.72
C ALA A 123 9.00 12.20 -11.50
N LEU A 124 8.63 13.08 -10.58
CA LEU A 124 9.19 14.43 -10.44
C LEU A 124 10.18 14.57 -9.27
N ARG A 125 10.00 13.79 -8.19
CA ARG A 125 10.78 13.93 -6.95
C ARG A 125 11.82 12.82 -6.76
N GLY A 126 12.09 11.99 -7.77
CA GLY A 126 13.04 10.88 -7.70
C GLY A 126 12.69 9.85 -6.64
N GLY A 127 11.41 9.60 -6.41
CA GLY A 127 10.89 8.66 -5.44
C GLY A 127 10.92 9.15 -3.98
N ARG A 128 11.08 10.45 -3.72
CA ARG A 128 11.18 11.00 -2.36
C ARG A 128 9.82 11.33 -1.78
N MET A 129 9.46 10.66 -0.69
CA MET A 129 8.23 10.88 0.07
C MET A 129 8.51 10.99 1.57
N SER A 130 7.64 11.69 2.31
CA SER A 130 7.75 11.83 3.76
C SER A 130 7.01 10.71 4.48
N PRO A 131 7.66 9.94 5.38
CA PRO A 131 6.98 8.89 6.14
C PRO A 131 5.94 9.45 7.12
N ARG A 132 6.15 10.67 7.63
CA ARG A 132 5.16 11.34 8.49
C ARG A 132 3.87 11.64 7.74
N VAL A 133 3.98 12.15 6.51
CA VAL A 133 2.80 12.42 5.66
C VAL A 133 2.10 11.10 5.31
N GLY A 134 2.87 10.03 5.01
CA GLY A 134 2.32 8.70 4.74
C GLY A 134 1.52 8.14 5.91
N LEU A 135 2.07 8.22 7.12
CA LEU A 135 1.39 7.75 8.33
C LEU A 135 0.13 8.57 8.63
N VAL A 136 0.22 9.91 8.60
CA VAL A 136 -0.95 10.76 8.86
C VAL A 136 -2.03 10.56 7.81
N ALA A 137 -1.67 10.41 6.52
CA ALA A 137 -2.63 10.12 5.46
C ALA A 137 -3.34 8.77 5.68
N ALA A 138 -2.60 7.74 6.11
CA ALA A 138 -3.20 6.45 6.45
C ALA A 138 -4.15 6.56 7.65
N LEU A 139 -3.75 7.25 8.72
CA LEU A 139 -4.61 7.45 9.90
C LEU A 139 -5.89 8.22 9.57
N VAL A 140 -5.77 9.31 8.81
CA VAL A 140 -6.93 10.11 8.35
C VAL A 140 -7.88 9.26 7.50
N SER A 141 -7.34 8.46 6.59
CA SER A 141 -8.15 7.59 5.74
C SER A 141 -8.80 6.45 6.53
N GLY A 142 -8.06 5.85 7.48
CA GLY A 142 -8.61 4.81 8.35
C GLY A 142 -9.74 5.32 9.23
N LEU A 143 -9.60 6.52 9.81
CA LEU A 143 -10.67 7.22 10.55
C LEU A 143 -11.88 7.48 9.64
N SER A 144 -11.63 7.93 8.39
CA SER A 144 -12.71 8.22 7.43
C SER A 144 -13.51 6.96 7.09
N ILE A 145 -12.81 5.86 6.74
CA ILE A 145 -13.43 4.57 6.42
C ILE A 145 -14.15 4.00 7.63
N GLY A 146 -13.49 4.02 8.79
CA GLY A 146 -14.06 3.53 10.04
C GLY A 146 -15.28 4.32 10.50
N ALA A 147 -15.38 5.60 10.17
CA ALA A 147 -16.56 6.42 10.41
C ALA A 147 -17.66 6.26 9.34
N GLY A 148 -17.56 5.27 8.45
CA GLY A 148 -18.56 4.93 7.46
C GLY A 148 -18.39 5.59 6.09
N ALA A 149 -17.32 6.36 5.85
CA ALA A 149 -17.11 6.96 4.54
C ALA A 149 -16.82 5.90 3.47
N SER A 150 -17.54 5.97 2.35
CA SER A 150 -17.37 5.06 1.20
C SER A 150 -16.15 5.48 0.37
N VAL A 151 -14.96 5.35 0.94
CA VAL A 151 -13.67 5.62 0.28
C VAL A 151 -12.82 4.37 0.29
N GLY A 152 -11.98 4.19 -0.75
CA GLY A 152 -11.14 3.01 -0.89
C GLY A 152 -9.99 2.99 0.13
N ARG A 153 -9.64 1.81 0.61
CA ARG A 153 -8.49 1.56 1.50
C ARG A 153 -7.16 1.44 0.76
N GLU A 154 -7.21 1.25 -0.55
CA GLU A 154 -6.05 0.93 -1.38
C GLU A 154 -5.13 2.14 -1.54
N GLY A 155 -5.68 3.31 -1.83
CA GLY A 155 -4.92 4.54 -1.99
C GLY A 155 -4.03 4.88 -0.78
N PRO A 156 -4.57 4.92 0.43
CA PRO A 156 -3.80 5.11 1.66
C PRO A 156 -2.76 4.03 1.92
N ALA A 157 -3.08 2.75 1.65
CA ALA A 157 -2.15 1.63 1.80
C ALA A 157 -0.95 1.78 0.84
N VAL A 158 -1.22 2.09 -0.43
CA VAL A 158 -0.19 2.36 -1.45
C VAL A 158 0.68 3.55 -1.05
N HIS A 159 0.08 4.64 -0.60
CA HIS A 159 0.80 5.83 -0.16
C HIS A 159 1.68 5.54 1.08
N LEU A 160 1.18 4.75 2.03
CA LEU A 160 1.93 4.31 3.21
C LEU A 160 3.13 3.44 2.82
N GLY A 161 2.93 2.40 2.00
CA GLY A 161 4.00 1.52 1.52
C GLY A 161 5.07 2.27 0.73
N ALA A 162 4.66 3.17 -0.18
CA ALA A 162 5.57 4.01 -0.94
C ALA A 162 6.39 4.95 -0.04
N SER A 163 5.77 5.55 0.98
CA SER A 163 6.45 6.47 1.89
C SER A 163 7.44 5.77 2.80
N LEU A 164 7.13 4.55 3.29
CA LEU A 164 8.05 3.71 4.06
C LEU A 164 9.27 3.31 3.23
N SER A 165 9.04 2.82 2.02
CA SER A 165 10.10 2.42 1.09
C SER A 165 11.01 3.58 0.73
N SER A 166 10.42 4.73 0.43
CA SER A 166 11.15 5.96 0.16
C SER A 166 12.01 6.40 1.36
N TRP A 167 11.50 6.26 2.57
CA TRP A 167 12.24 6.57 3.79
C TRP A 167 13.46 5.66 3.96
N ILE A 168 13.30 4.33 3.74
CA ILE A 168 14.39 3.36 3.78
C ILE A 168 15.45 3.71 2.72
N GLY A 169 15.04 3.94 1.47
CA GLY A 169 15.95 4.30 0.39
C GLY A 169 16.80 5.54 0.71
N ARG A 170 16.20 6.55 1.34
CA ARG A 170 16.92 7.75 1.79
C ARG A 170 17.85 7.49 2.98
N ARG A 171 17.44 6.68 3.94
CA ARG A 171 18.28 6.33 5.09
C ARG A 171 19.52 5.55 4.67
N LEU A 172 19.39 4.72 3.64
CA LEU A 172 20.49 3.96 3.07
C LEU A 172 21.27 4.72 1.98
N HIS A 173 20.95 6.01 1.76
CA HIS A 173 21.59 6.86 0.75
C HIS A 173 21.61 6.26 -0.66
N LEU A 174 20.56 5.53 -1.02
CA LEU A 174 20.45 4.92 -2.34
C LEU A 174 20.37 5.97 -3.45
N SER A 175 20.84 5.60 -4.63
CA SER A 175 20.69 6.42 -5.84
C SER A 175 19.21 6.70 -6.14
N ARG A 176 18.94 7.74 -6.93
CA ARG A 176 17.55 8.06 -7.33
C ARG A 176 16.86 6.90 -8.05
N SER A 177 17.58 6.18 -8.90
CA SER A 177 17.07 5.03 -9.63
C SER A 177 16.66 3.90 -8.67
N LEU A 178 17.54 3.52 -7.74
CA LEU A 178 17.28 2.48 -6.75
C LEU A 178 16.14 2.89 -5.78
N THR A 179 16.07 4.16 -5.37
CA THR A 179 14.99 4.68 -4.54
C THR A 179 13.63 4.59 -5.24
N ARG A 180 13.56 4.89 -6.55
CA ARG A 180 12.34 4.73 -7.36
C ARG A 180 11.91 3.27 -7.48
N THR A 181 12.85 2.36 -7.71
CA THR A 181 12.54 0.91 -7.72
C THR A 181 12.05 0.44 -6.35
N LEU A 182 12.71 0.87 -5.27
CA LEU A 182 12.31 0.50 -3.91
C LEU A 182 10.92 1.07 -3.54
N LEU A 183 10.60 2.28 -4.02
CA LEU A 183 9.25 2.84 -3.90
C LEU A 183 8.22 1.94 -4.61
N GLY A 184 8.53 1.47 -5.83
CA GLY A 184 7.72 0.49 -6.54
C GLY A 184 7.54 -0.83 -5.76
N CYS A 185 8.58 -1.29 -5.06
CA CYS A 185 8.50 -2.45 -4.17
C CYS A 185 7.46 -2.25 -3.05
N GLY A 186 7.46 -1.07 -2.40
CA GLY A 186 6.48 -0.77 -1.37
C GLY A 186 5.06 -0.66 -1.90
N VAL A 187 4.88 -0.08 -3.09
CA VAL A 187 3.57 -0.04 -3.77
C VAL A 187 3.08 -1.45 -4.08
N ALA A 188 3.92 -2.29 -4.68
CA ALA A 188 3.57 -3.66 -5.03
C ALA A 188 3.14 -4.48 -3.81
N SER A 189 3.94 -4.40 -2.74
CA SER A 189 3.61 -5.07 -1.47
C SER A 189 2.30 -4.56 -0.86
N ALA A 190 2.06 -3.24 -0.90
CA ALA A 190 0.83 -2.66 -0.35
C ALA A 190 -0.43 -3.15 -1.08
N VAL A 191 -0.41 -3.16 -2.41
CA VAL A 191 -1.53 -3.68 -3.23
C VAL A 191 -1.69 -5.19 -3.01
N ALA A 192 -0.58 -5.93 -3.06
CA ALA A 192 -0.59 -7.37 -2.90
C ALA A 192 -1.13 -7.82 -1.52
N ALA A 193 -0.72 -7.14 -0.45
CA ALA A 193 -1.21 -7.41 0.90
C ALA A 193 -2.68 -7.01 1.09
N SER A 194 -3.14 -5.94 0.42
CA SER A 194 -4.53 -5.49 0.50
C SER A 194 -5.51 -6.44 -0.17
N PHE A 195 -5.12 -7.05 -1.31
CA PHE A 195 -6.00 -7.88 -2.15
C PHE A 195 -5.68 -9.37 -2.11
N ASN A 196 -4.63 -9.79 -1.39
CA ASN A 196 -4.09 -11.15 -1.44
C ASN A 196 -3.70 -11.58 -2.88
N ALA A 197 -3.18 -10.64 -3.67
CA ALA A 197 -2.95 -10.80 -5.10
C ALA A 197 -1.53 -10.35 -5.51
N PRO A 198 -0.50 -11.21 -5.36
CA PRO A 198 0.89 -10.82 -5.57
C PRO A 198 1.20 -10.44 -7.02
N ILE A 199 0.61 -11.12 -8.00
CA ILE A 199 0.81 -10.81 -9.42
C ILE A 199 0.22 -9.44 -9.75
N ALA A 200 -1.01 -9.18 -9.34
CA ALA A 200 -1.68 -7.90 -9.57
C ALA A 200 -0.92 -6.73 -8.90
N GLY A 201 -0.42 -6.93 -7.68
CA GLY A 201 0.39 -5.94 -6.97
C GLY A 201 1.67 -5.58 -7.72
N ALA A 202 2.39 -6.57 -8.25
CA ALA A 202 3.60 -6.35 -9.03
C ALA A 202 3.32 -5.63 -10.36
N LEU A 203 2.27 -6.02 -11.07
CA LEU A 203 1.86 -5.39 -12.33
C LEU A 203 1.40 -3.95 -12.10
N PHE A 204 0.56 -3.72 -11.09
CA PHE A 204 0.11 -2.38 -10.73
C PHE A 204 1.28 -1.43 -10.45
N ALA A 205 2.25 -1.86 -9.65
CA ALA A 205 3.39 -1.03 -9.32
C ALA A 205 4.21 -0.67 -10.58
N ASN A 206 4.42 -1.62 -11.48
CA ASN A 206 5.18 -1.38 -12.71
C ASN A 206 4.43 -0.48 -13.70
N GLU A 207 3.14 -0.74 -13.90
CA GLU A 207 2.33 -0.04 -14.89
C GLU A 207 1.93 1.37 -14.42
N VAL A 208 1.39 1.47 -13.21
CA VAL A 208 0.77 2.71 -12.73
C VAL A 208 1.80 3.66 -12.11
N VAL A 209 2.79 3.13 -11.38
CA VAL A 209 3.68 3.97 -10.59
C VAL A 209 5.07 4.11 -11.20
N VAL A 210 5.69 3.00 -11.58
CA VAL A 210 7.06 3.02 -12.14
C VAL A 210 7.03 3.47 -13.60
N GLY A 211 6.02 3.08 -14.35
CA GLY A 211 5.78 3.50 -15.74
C GLY A 211 6.67 2.79 -16.77
N HIS A 212 7.42 1.74 -16.37
CA HIS A 212 8.25 0.95 -17.28
C HIS A 212 8.51 -0.45 -16.74
N TYR A 213 8.66 -1.41 -17.64
CA TYR A 213 8.96 -2.83 -17.36
C TYR A 213 10.45 -3.15 -17.54
N ALA A 214 11.35 -2.39 -16.92
CA ALA A 214 12.76 -2.75 -16.93
C ALA A 214 13.00 -4.02 -16.10
N LEU A 215 13.60 -5.05 -16.69
CA LEU A 215 13.82 -6.36 -16.05
C LEU A 215 14.55 -6.24 -14.70
N LYS A 216 15.46 -5.27 -14.61
CA LYS A 216 16.23 -4.98 -13.39
C LYS A 216 15.36 -4.46 -12.23
N ALA A 217 14.24 -3.80 -12.50
CA ALA A 217 13.31 -3.31 -11.51
C ALA A 217 12.19 -4.32 -11.20
N PHE A 218 11.84 -5.16 -12.18
CA PHE A 218 10.71 -6.08 -12.10
C PHE A 218 10.91 -7.16 -11.02
N ALA A 219 12.07 -7.82 -11.01
CA ALA A 219 12.33 -8.91 -10.06
C ALA A 219 12.24 -8.46 -8.58
N PRO A 220 12.87 -7.35 -8.13
CA PRO A 220 12.67 -6.84 -6.78
C PRO A 220 11.21 -6.49 -6.44
N ILE A 221 10.47 -5.94 -7.39
CA ILE A 221 9.05 -5.59 -7.21
C ILE A 221 8.21 -6.84 -6.98
N VAL A 222 8.46 -7.92 -7.74
CA VAL A 222 7.79 -9.21 -7.54
C VAL A 222 8.15 -9.82 -6.18
N ILE A 223 9.43 -9.83 -5.79
CA ILE A 223 9.87 -10.33 -4.48
C ILE A 223 9.13 -9.60 -3.36
N SER A 224 9.04 -8.28 -3.43
CA SER A 224 8.35 -7.46 -2.44
C SER A 224 6.85 -7.75 -2.39
N SER A 225 6.22 -7.91 -3.55
CA SER A 225 4.80 -8.24 -3.69
C SER A 225 4.47 -9.58 -3.02
N VAL A 226 5.27 -10.61 -3.30
CA VAL A 226 5.11 -11.95 -2.70
C VAL A 226 5.33 -11.89 -1.18
N ALA A 227 6.36 -11.16 -0.71
CA ALA A 227 6.63 -11.00 0.70
C ALA A 227 5.48 -10.33 1.45
N GLY A 228 4.91 -9.25 0.88
CA GLY A 228 3.74 -8.58 1.46
C GLY A 228 2.51 -9.47 1.52
N THR A 229 2.26 -10.25 0.46
CA THR A 229 1.17 -11.24 0.46
C THR A 229 1.38 -12.32 1.52
N ALA A 230 2.61 -12.83 1.67
CA ALA A 230 2.92 -13.84 2.68
C ALA A 230 2.62 -13.34 4.11
N ILE A 231 2.96 -12.10 4.41
CA ILE A 231 2.62 -11.46 5.70
C ILE A 231 1.10 -11.32 5.86
N SER A 232 0.40 -10.85 4.83
CA SER A 232 -1.06 -10.70 4.87
C SER A 232 -1.77 -12.05 5.09
N ARG A 233 -1.31 -13.11 4.41
CA ARG A 233 -1.83 -14.47 4.60
C ARG A 233 -1.55 -15.04 5.99
N ALA A 234 -0.37 -14.79 6.52
CA ALA A 234 -0.03 -15.21 7.89
C ALA A 234 -0.89 -14.54 8.95
N TRP A 235 -1.37 -13.31 8.68
CA TRP A 235 -2.17 -12.52 9.62
C TRP A 235 -3.68 -12.78 9.50
N PHE A 236 -4.21 -12.76 8.27
CA PHE A 236 -5.64 -12.83 7.99
C PHE A 236 -6.10 -14.16 7.38
N GLY A 237 -5.18 -15.07 7.09
CA GLY A 237 -5.48 -16.30 6.35
C GLY A 237 -5.44 -16.12 4.82
N ASP A 238 -5.55 -17.24 4.11
CA ASP A 238 -5.49 -17.28 2.65
C ASP A 238 -6.89 -17.13 2.03
N PHE A 239 -7.53 -15.99 2.30
CA PHE A 239 -8.82 -15.67 1.71
C PHE A 239 -8.64 -14.67 0.57
N PRO A 240 -9.21 -14.93 -0.62
CA PRO A 240 -9.24 -13.94 -1.69
C PRO A 240 -10.08 -12.74 -1.28
N ALA A 241 -9.71 -11.55 -1.75
CA ALA A 241 -10.46 -10.32 -1.46
C ALA A 241 -11.90 -10.35 -2.01
N PHE A 242 -12.13 -11.13 -3.07
CA PHE A 242 -13.43 -11.35 -3.69
C PHE A 242 -13.66 -12.83 -3.87
N THR A 243 -14.79 -13.33 -3.37
CA THR A 243 -15.25 -14.68 -3.61
C THR A 243 -16.39 -14.64 -4.63
N PHE A 244 -16.24 -15.35 -5.71
CA PHE A 244 -17.32 -15.57 -6.69
C PHE A 244 -17.37 -17.05 -7.01
N ASP A 245 -18.58 -17.54 -7.27
CA ASP A 245 -18.74 -18.87 -7.81
C ASP A 245 -18.03 -18.93 -9.15
N THR A 246 -17.10 -19.87 -9.29
CA THR A 246 -16.39 -20.11 -10.54
C THR A 246 -17.37 -20.69 -11.55
N GLY A 247 -18.13 -19.82 -12.20
CA GLY A 247 -18.93 -20.18 -13.35
C GLY A 247 -18.02 -20.66 -14.47
N ILE A 248 -18.24 -21.86 -14.94
CA ILE A 248 -17.61 -22.35 -16.17
C ILE A 248 -18.32 -21.62 -17.32
N ILE A 249 -17.55 -21.10 -18.29
CA ILE A 249 -18.15 -20.56 -19.53
C ILE A 249 -18.93 -21.69 -20.18
N ALA A 250 -20.27 -21.63 -20.10
CA ALA A 250 -21.16 -22.68 -20.54
C ALA A 250 -21.50 -22.54 -22.04
N SER A 251 -21.37 -21.32 -22.60
CA SER A 251 -21.77 -21.04 -23.97
C SER A 251 -20.89 -19.98 -24.62
N PHE A 252 -20.66 -20.16 -25.95
CA PHE A 252 -19.98 -19.16 -26.76
C PHE A 252 -20.70 -17.80 -26.78
N TRP A 253 -22.01 -17.76 -26.54
CA TRP A 253 -22.80 -16.54 -26.46
C TRP A 253 -22.49 -15.67 -25.23
N GLU A 254 -21.70 -16.14 -24.29
CA GLU A 254 -21.24 -15.32 -23.15
C GLU A 254 -20.18 -14.28 -23.57
N PHE A 255 -19.41 -14.52 -24.64
CA PHE A 255 -18.41 -13.56 -25.10
C PHE A 255 -19.01 -12.22 -25.54
N PRO A 256 -20.10 -12.16 -26.35
CA PRO A 256 -20.80 -10.92 -26.62
C PRO A 256 -21.32 -10.20 -25.37
N ALA A 257 -21.79 -10.95 -24.36
CA ALA A 257 -22.21 -10.39 -23.08
C ALA A 257 -21.05 -9.71 -22.34
N PHE A 258 -19.85 -10.31 -22.34
CA PHE A 258 -18.65 -9.69 -21.77
C PHE A 258 -18.23 -8.41 -22.50
N VAL A 259 -18.38 -8.37 -23.82
CA VAL A 259 -18.13 -7.13 -24.61
C VAL A 259 -19.10 -6.02 -24.19
N ILE A 260 -20.39 -6.33 -24.09
CA ILE A 260 -21.42 -5.38 -23.64
C ILE A 260 -21.11 -4.91 -22.21
N LEU A 261 -20.76 -5.83 -21.31
CA LEU A 261 -20.38 -5.52 -19.93
C LEU A 261 -19.17 -4.57 -19.91
N GLY A 262 -18.15 -4.82 -20.75
CA GLY A 262 -16.99 -3.96 -20.87
C GLY A 262 -17.34 -2.54 -21.32
N ILE A 263 -18.20 -2.40 -22.31
CA ILE A 263 -18.69 -1.09 -22.80
C ILE A 263 -19.46 -0.36 -21.70
N LEU A 264 -20.41 -1.04 -21.04
CA LEU A 264 -21.20 -0.47 -19.95
C LEU A 264 -20.30 -0.02 -18.79
N SER A 265 -19.33 -0.85 -18.40
CA SER A 265 -18.36 -0.53 -17.37
C SER A 265 -17.52 0.69 -17.73
N GLY A 266 -17.10 0.82 -19.00
CA GLY A 266 -16.38 1.98 -19.51
C GLY A 266 -17.22 3.27 -19.43
N VAL A 267 -18.48 3.21 -19.84
CA VAL A 267 -19.42 4.35 -19.71
C VAL A 267 -19.62 4.73 -18.24
N LEU A 268 -19.82 3.73 -17.38
CA LEU A 268 -20.01 3.96 -15.94
C LEU A 268 -18.76 4.62 -15.30
N ALA A 269 -17.58 4.19 -15.70
CA ALA A 269 -16.31 4.78 -15.23
C ALA A 269 -16.20 6.25 -15.64
N ILE A 270 -16.59 6.61 -16.88
CA ILE A 270 -16.59 8.01 -17.34
C ILE A 270 -17.59 8.84 -16.53
N VAL A 271 -18.81 8.34 -16.32
CA VAL A 271 -19.85 9.02 -15.52
C VAL A 271 -19.34 9.23 -14.09
N PHE A 272 -18.74 8.22 -13.49
CA PHE A 272 -18.21 8.29 -12.14
C PHE A 272 -17.08 9.33 -12.02
N MET A 273 -16.11 9.33 -12.92
CA MET A 273 -15.02 10.34 -12.94
C MET A 273 -15.57 11.77 -13.09
N ARG A 274 -16.56 11.97 -13.97
CA ARG A 274 -17.21 13.28 -14.15
C ARG A 274 -17.99 13.70 -12.90
N SER A 275 -18.67 12.77 -12.24
CA SER A 275 -19.42 13.02 -11.00
C SER A 275 -18.50 13.47 -9.87
N ILE A 276 -17.32 12.84 -9.70
CA ILE A 276 -16.31 13.27 -8.74
C ILE A 276 -15.84 14.70 -9.03
N GLY A 277 -15.55 15.01 -10.32
CA GLY A 277 -15.15 16.35 -10.74
C GLY A 277 -16.24 17.40 -10.47
N PHE A 278 -17.49 17.05 -10.71
CA PHE A 278 -18.66 17.91 -10.46
C PHE A 278 -18.86 18.14 -8.95
N ALA A 279 -18.86 17.08 -8.15
CA ALA A 279 -18.96 17.17 -6.68
C ALA A 279 -17.85 18.05 -6.08
N ASN A 280 -16.63 17.93 -6.59
CA ASN A 280 -15.50 18.73 -6.15
C ASN A 280 -15.67 20.22 -6.52
N ARG A 281 -16.26 20.55 -7.66
CA ARG A 281 -16.60 21.94 -8.03
C ARG A 281 -17.65 22.53 -7.08
N ILE A 282 -18.72 21.78 -6.81
CA ILE A 282 -19.74 22.19 -5.84
C ILE A 282 -19.13 22.42 -4.46
N ALA A 283 -18.36 21.47 -3.96
CA ALA A 283 -17.72 21.56 -2.65
C ALA A 283 -16.77 22.75 -2.53
N ARG A 284 -16.14 23.17 -3.64
CA ARG A 284 -15.31 24.39 -3.67
C ARG A 284 -16.12 25.69 -3.72
N ALA A 285 -17.31 25.67 -4.31
CA ALA A 285 -18.18 26.82 -4.41
C ALA A 285 -18.87 27.19 -3.08
N ILE A 286 -19.01 26.22 -2.17
CA ILE A 286 -19.64 26.45 -0.85
C ILE A 286 -18.70 27.26 0.02
N PRO A 287 -19.12 28.41 0.58
CA PRO A 287 -18.28 29.31 1.37
C PRO A 287 -18.13 28.83 2.82
N ILE A 288 -17.68 27.59 3.03
CA ILE A 288 -17.38 27.04 4.35
C ILE A 288 -15.89 26.72 4.49
N PRO A 289 -15.35 26.75 5.72
CA PRO A 289 -13.94 26.42 5.97
C PRO A 289 -13.57 25.04 5.45
N LEU A 290 -12.33 24.89 4.95
CA LEU A 290 -11.86 23.61 4.38
C LEU A 290 -11.95 22.43 5.35
N TRP A 291 -11.73 22.69 6.66
CA TRP A 291 -11.76 21.66 7.69
C TRP A 291 -13.17 21.14 8.00
N SER A 292 -14.22 21.92 7.73
CA SER A 292 -15.62 21.52 7.98
C SER A 292 -16.30 20.83 6.78
N ARG A 293 -15.73 20.92 5.58
CA ARG A 293 -16.30 20.30 4.37
C ARG A 293 -16.50 18.78 4.47
N PRO A 294 -15.56 17.99 5.06
CA PRO A 294 -15.79 16.56 5.24
C PRO A 294 -16.93 16.24 6.21
N ALA A 295 -17.22 17.12 7.17
CA ALA A 295 -18.39 16.96 8.06
C ALA A 295 -19.70 17.10 7.29
N LEU A 296 -19.80 18.03 6.36
CA LEU A 296 -20.96 18.15 5.48
C LEU A 296 -21.13 16.91 4.58
N GLY A 297 -20.02 16.39 4.04
CA GLY A 297 -20.02 15.15 3.29
C GLY A 297 -20.51 13.96 4.14
N GLY A 298 -20.05 13.88 5.40
CA GLY A 298 -20.50 12.87 6.36
C GLY A 298 -21.99 12.98 6.71
N LEU A 299 -22.50 14.20 6.86
CA LEU A 299 -23.92 14.46 7.09
C LEU A 299 -24.80 13.98 5.93
N ILE A 300 -24.37 14.30 4.68
CA ILE A 300 -25.08 13.84 3.47
C ILE A 300 -25.03 12.32 3.37
N LEU A 301 -23.88 11.71 3.62
CA LEU A 301 -23.71 10.26 3.62
C LEU A 301 -24.60 9.59 4.63
N GLY A 302 -24.63 10.06 5.88
CA GLY A 302 -25.49 9.55 6.92
C GLY A 302 -26.98 9.68 6.57
N GLY A 303 -27.39 10.79 5.92
CA GLY A 303 -28.76 10.95 5.43
C GLY A 303 -29.15 10.03 4.27
N ILE A 304 -28.19 9.60 3.44
CA ILE A 304 -28.42 8.62 2.35
C ILE A 304 -28.49 7.19 2.91
N ALA A 305 -27.83 6.94 4.04
CA ALA A 305 -27.76 5.62 4.66
C ALA A 305 -29.01 5.26 5.49
N LEU A 306 -29.91 6.21 5.71
CA LEU A 306 -31.25 5.99 6.33
C LEU A 306 -32.25 5.44 5.34
#